data_f183a21b28561999f974b8d2d8e12cd1
#
_entry.id   f183a21b28561999f974b8d2d8e12cd1
#
_cell.length_a   1.000
_cell.length_b   1.000
_cell.length_c   1.000
_cell.angle_alpha   90.00
_cell.angle_beta   90.00
_cell.angle_gamma   90.00
#
_symmetry.space_group_name_H-M   'P 1'
#
loop_
_entity.id
_entity.type
_entity.pdbx_description
1 polymer ?
#
loop_
_entity_poly.entity_id
_entity_poly.type
_entity_poly.pdbx_seq_one_letter_code
_entity_poly.pdbx_strand_id
1 'polypeptide(L)'
;ADKLIVTSKPFINYLNRVNKVPVAKMRYLPQHAGSEMINANLIAEDNGVADFMYAGNLGKGQRVDVIIEAAKLLGKRPDYKIHLVGDGRMRADLENMVKGYGLEDNVIFYGNQKREDMPKFYKMADVLLITLRGNNEVGDTMPGKLQMYMTTGKTIMGAINGAANEVIREAHCGTCVEAGNYKGLSELMIFYIEHPHDYDQCGDNSRKYFLRNFTLEKYMDGLEKELLNMK
;
A
#
# COMPACT_ATOMS: atom_id res chain seq x y z
N ALA A 1 22.44 23.11 -0.80
CA ALA A 1 22.74 21.75 -0.34
C ALA A 1 23.71 21.10 -1.32
N ASP A 2 24.69 20.39 -0.79
CA ASP A 2 25.71 19.72 -1.61
C ASP A 2 25.14 18.44 -2.25
N LYS A 3 24.29 17.73 -1.50
CA LYS A 3 23.53 16.57 -1.97
C LYS A 3 22.09 16.61 -1.48
N LEU A 4 21.21 15.97 -2.24
CA LEU A 4 19.79 15.73 -1.90
C LEU A 4 19.52 14.23 -1.92
N ILE A 5 18.97 13.73 -0.82
CA ILE A 5 18.45 12.37 -0.75
C ILE A 5 16.96 12.41 -1.08
N VAL A 6 16.54 11.59 -2.03
CA VAL A 6 15.15 11.46 -2.44
C VAL A 6 14.63 10.06 -2.13
N THR A 7 13.44 9.98 -1.54
CA THR A 7 12.85 8.72 -1.07
C THR A 7 12.07 7.97 -2.15
N SER A 8 11.87 8.60 -3.32
CA SER A 8 11.20 7.99 -4.46
C SER A 8 11.89 8.43 -5.75
N LYS A 9 12.14 7.48 -6.67
CA LYS A 9 12.83 7.74 -7.94
C LYS A 9 12.17 8.84 -8.78
N PRO A 10 10.84 8.94 -8.92
CA PRO A 10 10.19 10.02 -9.67
C PRO A 10 10.55 11.43 -9.20
N PHE A 11 10.89 11.60 -7.91
CA PHE A 11 11.35 12.90 -7.43
C PHE A 11 12.64 13.42 -8.08
N ILE A 12 13.51 12.55 -8.56
CA ILE A 12 14.73 12.97 -9.27
C ILE A 12 14.35 13.76 -10.53
N ASN A 13 13.45 13.22 -11.33
CA ASN A 13 12.99 13.87 -12.55
C ASN A 13 12.21 15.15 -12.25
N TYR A 14 11.34 15.13 -11.26
CA TYR A 14 10.57 16.30 -10.83
C TYR A 14 11.49 17.44 -10.37
N LEU A 15 12.39 17.19 -9.42
CA LEU A 15 13.29 18.19 -8.88
C LEU A 15 14.27 18.74 -9.94
N ASN A 16 14.71 17.90 -10.87
CA ASN A 16 15.53 18.36 -11.99
C ASN A 16 14.73 19.28 -12.93
N ARG A 17 13.54 18.88 -13.33
CA ARG A 17 12.71 19.64 -14.28
C ARG A 17 12.18 20.94 -13.68
N VAL A 18 11.62 20.88 -12.46
CA VAL A 18 10.92 22.02 -11.83
C VAL A 18 11.87 22.91 -11.05
N ASN A 19 12.70 22.32 -10.19
CA ASN A 19 13.58 23.06 -9.29
C ASN A 19 14.99 23.25 -9.83
N LYS A 20 15.29 22.74 -11.05
CA LYS A 20 16.60 22.84 -11.73
C LYS A 20 17.75 22.23 -10.89
N VAL A 21 17.46 21.26 -10.03
CA VAL A 21 18.47 20.55 -9.25
C VAL A 21 19.22 19.60 -10.18
N PRO A 22 20.57 19.68 -10.27
CA PRO A 22 21.34 18.75 -11.08
C PRO A 22 21.16 17.30 -10.60
N VAL A 23 20.94 16.37 -11.52
CA VAL A 23 20.75 14.93 -11.20
C VAL A 23 21.96 14.38 -10.42
N ALA A 24 23.17 14.84 -10.72
CA ALA A 24 24.41 14.45 -10.03
C ALA A 24 24.40 14.78 -8.51
N LYS A 25 23.59 15.75 -8.09
CA LYS A 25 23.43 16.10 -6.68
C LYS A 25 22.37 15.25 -5.97
N MET A 26 21.58 14.47 -6.68
CA MET A 26 20.50 13.67 -6.12
C MET A 26 20.89 12.22 -5.97
N ARG A 27 20.46 11.61 -4.88
CA ARG A 27 20.63 10.18 -4.60
C ARG A 27 19.30 9.61 -4.17
N TYR A 28 18.92 8.49 -4.77
CA TYR A 28 17.77 7.72 -4.32
C TYR A 28 18.18 6.85 -3.13
N LEU A 29 17.48 7.07 -2.02
CA LEU A 29 17.56 6.23 -0.84
C LEU A 29 16.12 6.03 -0.32
N PRO A 30 15.53 4.84 -0.53
CA PRO A 30 14.16 4.60 -0.12
C PRO A 30 14.02 4.70 1.39
N GLN A 31 12.90 5.25 1.84
CA GLN A 31 12.59 5.27 3.27
C GLN A 31 12.49 3.84 3.81
N HIS A 32 13.00 3.62 5.01
CA HIS A 32 12.79 2.35 5.71
C HIS A 32 11.42 2.30 6.39
N ALA A 33 10.96 1.10 6.74
CA ALA A 33 9.85 0.90 7.65
C ALA A 33 10.30 0.10 8.89
N GLY A 34 9.51 0.16 9.95
CA GLY A 34 9.75 -0.68 11.12
C GLY A 34 9.57 -2.17 10.78
N SER A 35 10.30 -3.01 11.49
CA SER A 35 10.31 -4.47 11.28
C SER A 35 9.42 -5.24 12.24
N GLU A 36 8.60 -4.54 13.02
CA GLU A 36 7.81 -5.15 14.11
C GLU A 36 6.88 -6.26 13.63
N MET A 37 6.38 -6.14 12.37
CA MET A 37 5.47 -7.13 11.80
C MET A 37 6.17 -8.35 11.18
N ILE A 38 7.48 -8.29 10.93
CA ILE A 38 8.21 -9.38 10.24
C ILE A 38 8.15 -10.69 11.02
N ASN A 39 8.29 -10.60 12.34
CA ASN A 39 8.30 -11.76 13.24
C ASN A 39 6.92 -12.05 13.85
N ALA A 40 5.91 -11.25 13.55
CA ALA A 40 4.57 -11.46 14.04
C ALA A 40 3.90 -12.62 13.29
N ASN A 41 3.17 -13.47 14.01
CA ASN A 41 2.31 -14.48 13.39
C ASN A 41 1.02 -13.78 12.90
N LEU A 42 1.00 -13.40 11.61
CA LEU A 42 -0.10 -12.70 10.96
C LEU A 42 -0.86 -13.62 9.98
N ILE A 43 -0.74 -14.94 10.12
CA ILE A 43 -1.52 -15.87 9.29
C ILE A 43 -3.01 -15.67 9.62
N ALA A 44 -3.80 -15.35 8.59
CA ALA A 44 -5.25 -15.27 8.71
C ALA A 44 -5.84 -16.66 8.99
N GLU A 45 -6.96 -16.68 9.67
CA GLU A 45 -7.74 -17.91 9.82
C GLU A 45 -8.59 -18.08 8.56
N ASP A 46 -8.54 -19.27 7.98
CA ASP A 46 -9.43 -19.59 6.86
C ASP A 46 -10.86 -19.67 7.38
N ASN A 47 -11.65 -18.66 7.05
CA ASN A 47 -13.04 -18.52 7.46
C ASN A 47 -14.00 -18.60 6.26
N GLY A 48 -13.46 -18.90 5.06
CA GLY A 48 -14.22 -18.94 3.81
C GLY A 48 -14.63 -17.55 3.29
N VAL A 49 -14.06 -16.48 3.85
CA VAL A 49 -14.32 -15.09 3.46
C VAL A 49 -13.00 -14.45 3.04
N ALA A 50 -12.97 -13.76 1.91
CA ALA A 50 -11.80 -12.99 1.50
C ALA A 50 -11.79 -11.63 2.25
N ASP A 51 -10.84 -11.46 3.16
CA ASP A 51 -10.69 -10.27 3.99
C ASP A 51 -9.69 -9.29 3.37
N PHE A 52 -10.22 -8.26 2.71
CA PHE A 52 -9.45 -7.15 2.15
C PHE A 52 -9.29 -6.05 3.19
N MET A 53 -8.11 -5.45 3.31
CA MET A 53 -7.91 -4.38 4.28
C MET A 53 -7.17 -3.19 3.70
N TYR A 54 -7.66 -2.01 4.02
CA TYR A 54 -6.93 -0.76 3.89
C TYR A 54 -6.60 -0.23 5.28
N ALA A 55 -5.34 0.08 5.53
CA ALA A 55 -4.91 0.69 6.79
C ALA A 55 -4.17 2.01 6.54
N GLY A 56 -4.68 3.11 7.08
CA GLY A 56 -4.06 4.42 6.97
C GLY A 56 -5.03 5.60 6.94
N ASN A 57 -4.51 6.77 6.61
CA ASN A 57 -5.29 8.00 6.52
C ASN A 57 -6.39 7.91 5.44
N LEU A 58 -7.62 8.27 5.81
CA LEU A 58 -8.77 8.39 4.89
C LEU A 58 -8.83 9.80 4.28
N GLY A 59 -7.70 10.26 3.72
CA GLY A 59 -7.58 11.56 3.09
C GLY A 59 -7.83 11.51 1.58
N LYS A 60 -8.17 12.67 0.98
CA LYS A 60 -8.49 12.80 -0.46
C LYS A 60 -7.40 12.27 -1.39
N GLY A 61 -6.13 12.39 -1.02
CA GLY A 61 -5.00 11.89 -1.81
C GLY A 61 -4.88 10.37 -1.81
N GLN A 62 -5.47 9.71 -0.84
CA GLN A 62 -5.39 8.24 -0.70
C GLN A 62 -6.40 7.49 -1.59
N ARG A 63 -7.43 8.18 -2.11
CA ARG A 63 -8.41 7.62 -3.05
C ARG A 63 -9.07 6.31 -2.58
N VAL A 64 -9.43 6.27 -1.28
CA VAL A 64 -10.17 5.12 -0.70
C VAL A 64 -11.57 4.97 -1.33
N ASP A 65 -12.11 6.05 -1.90
CA ASP A 65 -13.32 6.03 -2.72
C ASP A 65 -13.25 4.99 -3.85
N VAL A 66 -12.07 4.77 -4.44
CA VAL A 66 -11.84 3.75 -5.49
C VAL A 66 -12.10 2.32 -4.97
N ILE A 67 -11.77 2.05 -3.70
CA ILE A 67 -12.04 0.76 -3.05
C ILE A 67 -13.55 0.55 -2.89
N ILE A 68 -14.27 1.59 -2.47
CA ILE A 68 -15.73 1.52 -2.27
C ILE A 68 -16.47 1.40 -3.62
N GLU A 69 -15.99 2.12 -4.65
CA GLU A 69 -16.53 1.95 -6.01
C GLU A 69 -16.27 0.54 -6.57
N ALA A 70 -15.11 -0.05 -6.27
CA ALA A 70 -14.84 -1.45 -6.61
C ALA A 70 -15.79 -2.40 -5.87
N ALA A 71 -15.99 -2.18 -4.56
CA ALA A 71 -16.93 -2.95 -3.76
C ALA A 71 -18.38 -2.88 -4.27
N LYS A 72 -18.79 -1.70 -4.77
CA LYS A 72 -20.10 -1.54 -5.42
C LYS A 72 -20.28 -2.47 -6.62
N LEU A 73 -19.23 -2.70 -7.39
CA LEU A 73 -19.28 -3.63 -8.54
C LEU A 73 -19.29 -5.10 -8.09
N LEU A 74 -18.62 -5.44 -6.98
CA LEU A 74 -18.73 -6.76 -6.37
C LEU A 74 -20.16 -7.02 -5.89
N GLY A 75 -20.84 -5.97 -5.44
CA GLY A 75 -22.17 -6.06 -4.88
C GLY A 75 -22.21 -6.70 -3.50
N LYS A 76 -23.42 -6.90 -2.99
CA LYS A 76 -23.66 -7.51 -1.69
C LYS A 76 -23.55 -9.03 -1.78
N ARG A 77 -22.50 -9.61 -1.17
CA ARG A 77 -22.23 -11.04 -1.15
C ARG A 77 -21.51 -11.45 0.13
N PRO A 78 -21.68 -12.69 0.64
CA PRO A 78 -21.17 -13.09 1.95
C PRO A 78 -19.69 -13.46 1.97
N ASP A 79 -19.05 -13.68 0.82
CA ASP A 79 -17.73 -14.28 0.67
C ASP A 79 -16.59 -13.25 0.63
N TYR A 80 -16.85 -11.98 0.92
CA TYR A 80 -15.81 -10.98 1.14
C TYR A 80 -16.16 -9.93 2.20
N LYS A 81 -15.13 -9.34 2.79
CA LYS A 81 -15.18 -8.16 3.64
C LYS A 81 -14.10 -7.15 3.25
N ILE A 82 -14.36 -5.88 3.49
CA ILE A 82 -13.38 -4.80 3.36
C ILE A 82 -13.25 -4.09 4.70
N HIS A 83 -12.08 -4.13 5.29
CA HIS A 83 -11.75 -3.52 6.56
C HIS A 83 -11.03 -2.20 6.33
N LEU A 84 -11.64 -1.08 6.70
CA LEU A 84 -11.06 0.26 6.62
C LEU A 84 -10.58 0.69 8.00
N VAL A 85 -9.26 0.58 8.22
CA VAL A 85 -8.61 0.91 9.49
C VAL A 85 -7.93 2.27 9.36
N GLY A 86 -8.35 3.23 10.14
CA GLY A 86 -7.84 4.59 10.11
C GLY A 86 -8.94 5.64 10.10
N ASP A 87 -8.52 6.90 10.01
CA ASP A 87 -9.42 8.05 9.99
C ASP A 87 -8.92 9.12 9.02
N GLY A 88 -9.73 10.12 8.74
CA GLY A 88 -9.38 11.22 7.86
C GLY A 88 -10.57 12.02 7.37
N ARG A 89 -10.28 13.10 6.65
CA ARG A 89 -11.30 14.07 6.21
C ARG A 89 -12.40 13.48 5.33
N MET A 90 -12.13 12.38 4.66
CA MET A 90 -13.08 11.74 3.74
C MET A 90 -13.96 10.70 4.43
N ARG A 91 -13.75 10.42 5.74
CA ARG A 91 -14.45 9.33 6.42
C ARG A 91 -15.96 9.41 6.27
N ALA A 92 -16.56 10.57 6.59
CA ALA A 92 -18.01 10.76 6.50
C ALA A 92 -18.54 10.56 5.07
N ASP A 93 -17.82 11.06 4.06
CA ASP A 93 -18.18 10.87 2.66
C ASP A 93 -18.13 9.40 2.26
N LEU A 94 -17.09 8.68 2.70
CA LEU A 94 -16.91 7.25 2.42
C LEU A 94 -17.99 6.40 3.11
N GLU A 95 -18.34 6.69 4.36
CA GLU A 95 -19.45 6.04 5.09
C GLU A 95 -20.80 6.29 4.37
N ASN A 96 -21.04 7.50 3.90
CA ASN A 96 -22.22 7.83 3.09
C ASN A 96 -22.26 7.06 1.76
N MET A 97 -21.11 6.88 1.09
CA MET A 97 -21.03 6.07 -0.12
C MET A 97 -21.41 4.60 0.17
N VAL A 98 -20.83 4.02 1.22
CA VAL A 98 -21.11 2.63 1.64
C VAL A 98 -22.60 2.44 1.93
N LYS A 99 -23.19 3.35 2.70
CA LYS A 99 -24.62 3.35 2.99
C LYS A 99 -25.49 3.53 1.74
N GLY A 100 -25.10 4.46 0.85
CA GLY A 100 -25.81 4.70 -0.42
C GLY A 100 -25.78 3.51 -1.38
N TYR A 101 -24.78 2.63 -1.24
CA TYR A 101 -24.68 1.39 -2.02
C TYR A 101 -25.22 0.16 -1.31
N GLY A 102 -25.64 0.27 -0.04
CA GLY A 102 -26.15 -0.84 0.77
C GLY A 102 -25.08 -1.86 1.13
N LEU A 103 -23.81 -1.41 1.32
CA LEU A 103 -22.66 -2.27 1.53
C LEU A 103 -22.18 -2.31 3.00
N GLU A 104 -23.02 -1.90 3.95
CA GLU A 104 -22.65 -1.81 5.37
C GLU A 104 -22.25 -3.15 5.97
N ASP A 105 -22.77 -4.25 5.42
CA ASP A 105 -22.40 -5.61 5.82
C ASP A 105 -21.04 -6.04 5.25
N ASN A 106 -20.55 -5.43 4.15
CA ASN A 106 -19.30 -5.79 3.49
C ASN A 106 -18.15 -4.83 3.79
N VAL A 107 -18.42 -3.55 4.04
CA VAL A 107 -17.38 -2.52 4.27
C VAL A 107 -17.48 -2.01 5.70
N ILE A 108 -16.44 -2.26 6.49
CA ILE A 108 -16.41 -2.02 7.92
C ILE A 108 -15.37 -0.96 8.26
N PHE A 109 -15.77 0.11 8.96
CA PHE A 109 -14.90 1.18 9.41
C PHE A 109 -14.51 0.99 10.88
N TYR A 110 -13.22 0.91 11.16
CA TYR A 110 -12.70 0.72 12.51
C TYR A 110 -12.25 2.02 13.19
N GLY A 111 -12.14 3.12 12.42
CA GLY A 111 -11.59 4.37 12.94
C GLY A 111 -10.09 4.28 13.21
N ASN A 112 -9.57 5.29 13.89
CA ASN A 112 -8.17 5.37 14.22
C ASN A 112 -7.80 4.32 15.27
N GLN A 113 -6.75 3.54 15.00
CA GLN A 113 -6.27 2.48 15.89
C GLN A 113 -4.86 2.79 16.38
N LYS A 114 -4.51 2.32 17.57
CA LYS A 114 -3.16 2.44 18.10
C LYS A 114 -2.20 1.52 17.33
N ARG A 115 -0.92 1.94 17.23
CA ARG A 115 0.11 1.17 16.53
C ARG A 115 0.28 -0.24 17.13
N GLU A 116 0.18 -0.36 18.46
CA GLU A 116 0.27 -1.63 19.19
C GLU A 116 -0.85 -2.61 18.89
N ASP A 117 -2.01 -2.11 18.43
CA ASP A 117 -3.17 -2.91 18.04
C ASP A 117 -3.14 -3.38 16.58
N MET A 118 -2.27 -2.80 15.75
CA MET A 118 -2.25 -3.10 14.31
C MET A 118 -1.98 -4.57 13.98
N PRO A 119 -1.17 -5.34 14.74
CA PRO A 119 -0.97 -6.76 14.44
C PRO A 119 -2.27 -7.56 14.37
N LYS A 120 -3.24 -7.29 15.26
CA LYS A 120 -4.54 -7.99 15.25
C LYS A 120 -5.34 -7.70 13.97
N PHE A 121 -5.27 -6.46 13.46
CA PHE A 121 -5.93 -6.10 12.22
C PHE A 121 -5.24 -6.76 11.03
N TYR A 122 -3.91 -6.66 10.93
CA TYR A 122 -3.19 -7.32 9.85
C TYR A 122 -3.36 -8.85 9.85
N LYS A 123 -3.55 -9.46 11.03
CA LYS A 123 -3.85 -10.90 11.11
C LYS A 123 -5.18 -11.25 10.46
N MET A 124 -6.21 -10.39 10.58
CA MET A 124 -7.52 -10.61 9.97
C MET A 124 -7.48 -10.56 8.43
N ALA A 125 -6.55 -9.80 7.85
CA ALA A 125 -6.53 -9.57 6.42
C ALA A 125 -5.87 -10.72 5.65
N ASP A 126 -6.40 -11.02 4.48
CA ASP A 126 -5.74 -11.83 3.45
C ASP A 126 -4.98 -10.93 2.47
N VAL A 127 -5.60 -9.83 2.08
CA VAL A 127 -5.08 -8.90 1.09
C VAL A 127 -5.04 -7.48 1.67
N LEU A 128 -3.93 -6.79 1.48
CA LEU A 128 -3.80 -5.38 1.82
C LEU A 128 -4.01 -4.50 0.58
N LEU A 129 -4.97 -3.59 0.68
CA LEU A 129 -5.33 -2.68 -0.39
C LEU A 129 -4.52 -1.39 -0.33
N ILE A 130 -4.01 -0.97 -1.49
CA ILE A 130 -3.28 0.28 -1.62
C ILE A 130 -3.84 1.10 -2.78
N THR A 131 -4.22 2.33 -2.49
CA THR A 131 -4.69 3.28 -3.48
C THR A 131 -4.00 4.62 -3.27
N LEU A 132 -3.81 5.34 -4.34
CA LEU A 132 -3.25 6.69 -4.31
C LEU A 132 -3.77 7.47 -5.52
N ARG A 133 -3.80 8.79 -5.39
CA ARG A 133 -4.15 9.68 -6.50
C ARG A 133 -3.09 9.55 -7.60
N GLY A 134 -3.52 9.22 -8.81
CA GLY A 134 -2.64 9.13 -9.99
C GLY A 134 -2.47 10.45 -10.73
N ASN A 135 -1.70 10.39 -11.82
CA ASN A 135 -1.49 11.46 -12.79
C ASN A 135 -0.90 12.76 -12.23
N ASN A 136 -0.08 12.64 -11.20
CA ASN A 136 0.76 13.74 -10.69
C ASN A 136 2.01 13.16 -10.03
N GLU A 137 3.02 14.01 -9.84
CA GLU A 137 4.32 13.61 -9.31
C GLU A 137 4.23 13.01 -7.88
N VAL A 138 3.22 13.37 -7.10
CA VAL A 138 2.98 12.79 -5.77
C VAL A 138 2.37 11.38 -5.88
N GLY A 139 1.45 11.21 -6.84
CA GLY A 139 0.81 9.91 -7.08
C GLY A 139 1.75 8.85 -7.64
N ASP A 140 2.82 9.28 -8.30
CA ASP A 140 3.84 8.38 -8.84
C ASP A 140 4.94 8.02 -7.82
N THR A 141 4.86 8.53 -6.58
CA THR A 141 5.81 8.24 -5.52
C THR A 141 5.51 6.91 -4.83
N MET A 142 6.47 6.45 -4.04
CA MET A 142 6.30 5.28 -3.19
C MET A 142 5.78 5.72 -1.82
N PRO A 143 4.55 5.40 -1.44
CA PRO A 143 4.03 5.73 -0.13
C PRO A 143 4.64 4.80 0.94
N GLY A 144 4.99 5.34 2.11
CA GLY A 144 5.55 4.56 3.23
C GLY A 144 4.65 3.42 3.72
N LYS A 145 3.35 3.47 3.41
CA LYS A 145 2.39 2.39 3.64
C LYS A 145 2.80 1.09 2.93
N LEU A 146 3.32 1.17 1.69
CA LEU A 146 3.73 -0.02 0.95
C LEU A 146 4.82 -0.80 1.69
N GLN A 147 5.84 -0.11 2.19
CA GLN A 147 6.91 -0.74 2.94
C GLN A 147 6.41 -1.42 4.21
N MET A 148 5.49 -0.77 4.94
CA MET A 148 4.85 -1.38 6.11
C MET A 148 4.02 -2.62 5.72
N TYR A 149 3.25 -2.57 4.65
CA TYR A 149 2.49 -3.71 4.15
C TYR A 149 3.40 -4.89 3.80
N MET A 150 4.54 -4.63 3.19
CA MET A 150 5.50 -5.67 2.84
C MET A 150 6.03 -6.45 4.06
N THR A 151 6.08 -5.83 5.25
CA THR A 151 6.51 -6.52 6.48
C THR A 151 5.51 -7.54 6.97
N THR A 152 4.23 -7.40 6.62
CA THR A 152 3.16 -8.27 7.11
C THR A 152 3.15 -9.66 6.48
N GLY A 153 3.73 -9.81 5.29
CA GLY A 153 3.66 -11.04 4.51
C GLY A 153 2.27 -11.32 3.94
N LYS A 154 1.51 -10.27 3.65
CA LYS A 154 0.22 -10.38 2.97
C LYS A 154 0.34 -10.04 1.50
N THR A 155 -0.59 -10.54 0.70
CA THR A 155 -0.77 -10.11 -0.69
C THR A 155 -1.11 -8.62 -0.73
N ILE A 156 -0.58 -7.89 -1.70
CA ILE A 156 -0.85 -6.46 -1.88
C ILE A 156 -1.58 -6.25 -3.20
N MET A 157 -2.77 -5.66 -3.15
CA MET A 157 -3.52 -5.27 -4.34
C MET A 157 -3.80 -3.77 -4.34
N GLY A 158 -3.84 -3.17 -5.52
CA GLY A 158 -4.09 -1.74 -5.53
C GLY A 158 -4.53 -1.14 -6.85
N ALA A 159 -5.00 0.10 -6.74
CA ALA A 159 -5.18 1.02 -7.86
C ALA A 159 -4.17 2.17 -7.70
N ILE A 160 -2.96 1.98 -8.24
CA ILE A 160 -1.81 2.86 -7.97
C ILE A 160 -0.82 2.83 -9.14
N ASN A 161 -0.21 3.99 -9.43
CA ASN A 161 0.78 4.16 -10.50
C ASN A 161 2.22 4.25 -9.95
N GLY A 162 3.16 4.47 -10.84
CA GLY A 162 4.53 4.87 -10.57
C GLY A 162 5.34 3.88 -9.75
N ALA A 163 6.20 4.41 -8.88
CA ALA A 163 7.19 3.63 -8.14
C ALA A 163 6.56 2.53 -7.25
N ALA A 164 5.37 2.76 -6.72
CA ALA A 164 4.69 1.76 -5.90
C ALA A 164 4.24 0.55 -6.73
N ASN A 165 3.65 0.79 -7.90
CA ASN A 165 3.26 -0.28 -8.82
C ASN A 165 4.50 -1.06 -9.31
N GLU A 166 5.58 -0.34 -9.68
CA GLU A 166 6.85 -0.96 -10.08
C GLU A 166 7.40 -1.89 -9.00
N VAL A 167 7.41 -1.45 -7.74
CA VAL A 167 7.88 -2.24 -6.59
C VAL A 167 7.01 -3.47 -6.37
N ILE A 168 5.67 -3.36 -6.41
CA ILE A 168 4.76 -4.50 -6.21
C ILE A 168 4.99 -5.55 -7.30
N ARG A 169 5.16 -5.12 -8.55
CA ARG A 169 5.43 -6.00 -9.69
C ARG A 169 6.82 -6.65 -9.59
N GLU A 170 7.86 -5.87 -9.29
CA GLU A 170 9.24 -6.35 -9.15
C GLU A 170 9.37 -7.34 -7.99
N ALA A 171 8.68 -7.08 -6.88
CA ALA A 171 8.65 -7.96 -5.72
C ALA A 171 7.80 -9.23 -5.93
N HIS A 172 6.97 -9.30 -6.96
CA HIS A 172 5.97 -10.36 -7.14
C HIS A 172 5.11 -10.57 -5.88
N CYS A 173 4.72 -9.47 -5.23
CA CYS A 173 4.00 -9.51 -3.96
C CYS A 173 2.50 -9.19 -4.07
N GLY A 174 2.00 -9.15 -5.30
CA GLY A 174 0.60 -8.87 -5.60
C GLY A 174 0.39 -8.26 -6.97
N THR A 175 -0.77 -7.64 -7.17
CA THR A 175 -1.22 -7.09 -8.45
C THR A 175 -1.80 -5.69 -8.28
N CYS A 176 -1.58 -4.84 -9.29
CA CYS A 176 -2.15 -3.49 -9.30
C CYS A 176 -2.73 -3.15 -10.66
N VAL A 177 -3.75 -2.30 -10.63
CA VAL A 177 -4.30 -1.58 -11.79
C VAL A 177 -3.91 -0.11 -11.71
N GLU A 178 -4.17 0.64 -12.78
CA GLU A 178 -3.93 2.08 -12.80
C GLU A 178 -4.71 2.81 -11.71
N ALA A 179 -4.11 3.88 -11.20
CA ALA A 179 -4.72 4.73 -10.19
C ALA A 179 -6.10 5.24 -10.63
N GLY A 180 -7.12 5.02 -9.79
CA GLY A 180 -8.51 5.38 -10.06
C GLY A 180 -9.30 4.33 -10.85
N ASN A 181 -8.68 3.27 -11.34
CA ASN A 181 -9.37 2.19 -12.06
C ASN A 181 -10.08 1.23 -11.08
N TYR A 182 -11.24 1.67 -10.56
CA TYR A 182 -12.05 0.86 -9.64
C TYR A 182 -12.64 -0.39 -10.32
N LYS A 183 -12.85 -0.37 -11.65
CA LYS A 183 -13.33 -1.56 -12.39
C LYS A 183 -12.28 -2.67 -12.39
N GLY A 184 -11.07 -2.34 -12.78
CA GLY A 184 -9.96 -3.29 -12.74
C GLY A 184 -9.64 -3.75 -11.32
N LEU A 185 -9.76 -2.87 -10.30
CA LEU A 185 -9.59 -3.29 -8.90
C LEU A 185 -10.68 -4.29 -8.50
N SER A 186 -11.94 -4.08 -8.91
CA SER A 186 -13.03 -5.02 -8.68
C SER A 186 -12.75 -6.39 -9.34
N GLU A 187 -12.25 -6.39 -10.56
CA GLU A 187 -11.86 -7.62 -11.27
C GLU A 187 -10.75 -8.37 -10.55
N LEU A 188 -9.72 -7.68 -10.04
CA LEU A 188 -8.67 -8.29 -9.22
C LEU A 188 -9.22 -8.89 -7.93
N MET A 189 -10.13 -8.21 -7.25
CA MET A 189 -10.75 -8.70 -6.02
C MET A 189 -11.62 -9.94 -6.28
N ILE A 190 -12.40 -9.94 -7.35
CA ILE A 190 -13.21 -11.11 -7.77
C ILE A 190 -12.27 -12.28 -8.08
N PHE A 191 -11.22 -12.06 -8.86
CA PHE A 191 -10.25 -13.10 -9.20
C PHE A 191 -9.60 -13.70 -7.95
N TYR A 192 -9.26 -12.88 -6.95
CA TYR A 192 -8.73 -13.36 -5.67
C TYR A 192 -9.74 -14.24 -4.92
N ILE A 193 -11.00 -13.83 -4.85
CA ILE A 193 -12.07 -14.60 -4.18
C ILE A 193 -12.21 -15.98 -4.82
N GLU A 194 -12.09 -16.05 -6.13
CA GLU A 194 -12.27 -17.29 -6.90
C GLU A 194 -10.99 -18.17 -6.94
N HIS A 195 -9.80 -17.54 -6.86
CA HIS A 195 -8.49 -18.19 -7.03
C HIS A 195 -7.48 -17.72 -5.97
N PRO A 196 -7.76 -17.86 -4.66
CA PRO A 196 -6.87 -17.31 -3.60
C PRO A 196 -5.47 -17.95 -3.62
N HIS A 197 -5.36 -19.23 -4.00
CA HIS A 197 -4.09 -19.95 -4.03
C HIS A 197 -3.10 -19.45 -5.09
N ASP A 198 -3.54 -18.73 -6.11
CA ASP A 198 -2.64 -18.11 -7.09
C ASP A 198 -1.74 -17.05 -6.46
N TYR A 199 -2.07 -16.61 -5.23
CA TYR A 199 -1.36 -15.60 -4.47
C TYR A 199 -0.53 -16.13 -3.29
N ASP A 200 -0.46 -17.44 -3.08
CA ASP A 200 0.22 -18.06 -1.92
C ASP A 200 1.66 -17.60 -1.74
N GLN A 201 2.40 -17.32 -2.84
CA GLN A 201 3.78 -16.88 -2.79
C GLN A 201 3.95 -15.37 -2.53
N CYS A 202 2.90 -14.58 -2.67
CA CYS A 202 2.99 -13.12 -2.62
C CYS A 202 3.47 -12.61 -1.26
N GLY A 203 3.02 -13.22 -0.17
CA GLY A 203 3.41 -12.85 1.18
C GLY A 203 4.90 -13.05 1.45
N ASP A 204 5.43 -14.20 1.08
CA ASP A 204 6.86 -14.50 1.24
C ASP A 204 7.72 -13.60 0.36
N ASN A 205 7.31 -13.37 -0.87
CA ASN A 205 7.98 -12.47 -1.80
C ASN A 205 8.01 -11.04 -1.26
N SER A 206 6.91 -10.59 -0.67
CA SER A 206 6.76 -9.30 -0.02
C SER A 206 7.80 -9.10 1.08
N ARG A 207 7.89 -10.04 2.03
CA ARG A 207 8.87 -10.01 3.12
C ARG A 207 10.32 -10.06 2.62
N LYS A 208 10.62 -10.95 1.67
CA LYS A 208 11.96 -11.07 1.07
C LYS A 208 12.41 -9.77 0.42
N TYR A 209 11.51 -9.12 -0.33
CA TYR A 209 11.81 -7.84 -0.95
C TYR A 209 12.04 -6.73 0.07
N PHE A 210 11.21 -6.65 1.11
CA PHE A 210 11.38 -5.72 2.22
C PHE A 210 12.75 -5.87 2.88
N LEU A 211 13.13 -7.10 3.26
CA LEU A 211 14.41 -7.39 3.92
C LEU A 211 15.64 -7.00 3.06
N ARG A 212 15.52 -7.09 1.75
CA ARG A 212 16.59 -6.69 0.82
C ARG A 212 16.72 -5.18 0.65
N ASN A 213 15.62 -4.42 0.75
CA ASN A 213 15.56 -3.06 0.24
C ASN A 213 15.15 -1.99 1.27
N PHE A 214 14.38 -2.33 2.32
CA PHE A 214 13.67 -1.34 3.13
C PHE A 214 13.88 -1.46 4.63
N THR A 215 14.88 -2.20 5.09
CA THR A 215 15.24 -2.28 6.51
C THR A 215 15.95 -1.01 6.96
N LEU A 216 15.90 -0.71 8.26
CA LEU A 216 16.66 0.39 8.86
C LEU A 216 18.16 0.24 8.60
N GLU A 217 18.69 -0.98 8.70
CA GLU A 217 20.10 -1.29 8.43
C GLU A 217 20.49 -0.85 7.00
N LYS A 218 19.71 -1.27 5.98
CA LYS A 218 19.94 -0.87 4.58
C LYS A 218 19.87 0.64 4.36
N TYR A 219 18.96 1.28 5.06
CA TYR A 219 18.85 2.74 5.01
C TYR A 219 20.09 3.41 5.62
N MET A 220 20.54 2.94 6.79
CA MET A 220 21.71 3.49 7.48
C MET A 220 23.00 3.28 6.69
N ASP A 221 23.22 2.06 6.15
CA ASP A 221 24.36 1.76 5.28
C ASP A 221 24.41 2.69 4.05
N GLY A 222 23.25 2.90 3.42
CA GLY A 222 23.11 3.80 2.28
C GLY A 222 23.41 5.27 2.64
N LEU A 223 22.91 5.72 3.78
CA LEU A 223 23.14 7.07 4.29
C LEU A 223 24.61 7.30 4.63
N GLU A 224 25.22 6.38 5.36
CA GLU A 224 26.65 6.46 5.74
C GLU A 224 27.54 6.52 4.51
N LYS A 225 27.28 5.66 3.52
CA LYS A 225 28.01 5.68 2.25
C LYS A 225 27.94 7.05 1.54
N GLU A 226 26.76 7.66 1.51
CA GLU A 226 26.61 8.99 0.89
C GLU A 226 27.33 10.10 1.69
N LEU A 227 27.31 10.02 3.02
CA LEU A 227 28.02 10.99 3.87
C LEU A 227 29.55 10.87 3.73
N LEU A 228 30.09 9.66 3.68
CA LEU A 228 31.54 9.43 3.48
C LEU A 228 32.02 9.91 2.09
N ASN A 229 31.15 9.85 1.08
CA ASN A 229 31.44 10.34 -0.28
C ASN A 229 31.30 11.88 -0.45
N MET A 230 30.98 12.60 0.62
CA MET A 230 30.90 14.08 0.60
C MET A 230 32.20 14.79 1.02
N LYS A 231 33.25 14.01 1.33
CA LYS A 231 34.58 14.56 1.72
C LYS A 231 35.40 14.97 0.51
#